data_dbea97ac4990d165a4ab80bdfa682d43
#
_entry.id   dbea97ac4990d165a4ab80bdfa682d43
#
_cell.length_a   1.000
_cell.length_b   1.000
_cell.length_c   1.000
_cell.angle_alpha   90.00
_cell.angle_beta   90.00
_cell.angle_gamma   90.00
#
_symmetry.space_group_name_H-M   'P 1'
#
loop_
_entity.id
_entity.type
_entity.pdbx_description
1 polymer ?
#
loop_
_entity_poly.entity_id
_entity_poly.type
_entity_poly.pdbx_seq_one_letter_code
_entity_poly.pdbx_strand_id
1 'polypeptide(L)'
;FKRFEKVMSGHFHKKSDDGHIYYLGTQYEMTWSDYKCPKGFHIFDTQTRELSRIENHNTIFKKIIYNDKETNYDNLDITPYDKCFIKLYISNKTDTDMYERLMDRLYNHINLHAIDVIEDPTDIGASVREDILEQGEDTLTFLGNYIDQIDVKIDKQKLKAFAKELYMEAGEWFYLKDFHIKTFYLVVINQ
;
A
#
# COMPACT_ATOMS: atom_id res chain seq x y z
N PHE A 1 -5.94 -23.10 -15.45
CA PHE A 1 -4.50 -23.34 -15.17
C PHE A 1 -4.17 -24.76 -14.64
N LYS A 2 -5.16 -25.63 -14.42
CA LYS A 2 -5.01 -26.99 -13.81
C LYS A 2 -3.96 -27.92 -14.47
N ARG A 3 -3.62 -27.69 -15.76
CA ARG A 3 -2.62 -28.47 -16.49
C ARG A 3 -1.16 -28.10 -16.18
N PHE A 4 -0.93 -27.02 -15.46
CA PHE A 4 0.40 -26.54 -15.11
C PHE A 4 0.72 -26.90 -13.66
N GLU A 5 1.96 -27.23 -13.37
CA GLU A 5 2.40 -27.53 -12.01
C GLU A 5 2.40 -26.30 -11.11
N LYS A 6 2.91 -25.18 -11.63
CA LYS A 6 2.95 -23.89 -10.95
C LYS A 6 2.61 -22.79 -11.92
N VAL A 7 1.89 -21.79 -11.45
CA VAL A 7 1.56 -20.56 -12.20
C VAL A 7 2.09 -19.38 -11.39
N MET A 8 2.88 -18.51 -12.00
CA MET A 8 3.43 -17.32 -11.37
C MET A 8 2.85 -16.07 -12.03
N SER A 9 2.37 -15.12 -11.24
CA SER A 9 1.78 -13.87 -11.70
C SER A 9 2.32 -12.69 -10.93
N GLY A 10 2.59 -11.56 -11.61
CA GLY A 10 3.07 -10.31 -11.02
C GLY A 10 2.00 -9.21 -10.93
N HIS A 11 0.72 -9.52 -11.12
CA HIS A 11 -0.33 -8.51 -11.21
C HIS A 11 -0.57 -7.78 -9.87
N PHE A 12 -0.63 -8.50 -8.77
CA PHE A 12 -0.91 -7.92 -7.46
C PHE A 12 0.37 -7.44 -6.78
N HIS A 13 0.29 -6.30 -6.08
CA HIS A 13 1.43 -5.74 -5.35
C HIS A 13 1.80 -6.56 -4.11
N LYS A 14 0.80 -7.20 -3.48
CA LYS A 14 1.01 -8.05 -2.31
C LYS A 14 1.23 -9.50 -2.74
N LYS A 15 2.25 -10.14 -2.16
CA LYS A 15 2.48 -11.58 -2.34
C LYS A 15 1.33 -12.38 -1.75
N SER A 16 0.84 -13.35 -2.50
CA SER A 16 -0.08 -14.39 -2.01
C SER A 16 0.05 -15.65 -2.86
N ASP A 17 -0.37 -16.79 -2.34
CA ASP A 17 -0.42 -18.04 -3.09
C ASP A 17 -1.46 -19.00 -2.49
N ASP A 18 -1.89 -19.97 -3.31
CA ASP A 18 -2.74 -21.08 -2.93
C ASP A 18 -2.02 -22.44 -3.06
N GLY A 19 -0.69 -22.42 -3.23
CA GLY A 19 0.15 -23.59 -3.46
C GLY A 19 0.27 -23.98 -4.93
N HIS A 20 -0.54 -23.43 -5.83
CA HIS A 20 -0.52 -23.65 -7.27
C HIS A 20 -0.35 -22.36 -8.07
N ILE A 21 -1.10 -21.31 -7.71
CA ILE A 21 -0.98 -19.97 -8.29
C ILE A 21 -0.25 -19.08 -7.30
N TYR A 22 0.88 -18.54 -7.73
CA TYR A 22 1.75 -17.66 -6.94
C TYR A 22 1.66 -16.24 -7.47
N TYR A 23 1.03 -15.34 -6.73
CA TYR A 23 1.15 -13.90 -6.96
C TYR A 23 2.43 -13.42 -6.28
N LEU A 24 3.44 -13.09 -7.09
CA LEU A 24 4.80 -12.85 -6.60
C LEU A 24 4.92 -11.55 -5.80
N GLY A 25 3.99 -10.60 -6.03
CA GLY A 25 4.07 -9.27 -5.45
C GLY A 25 5.08 -8.38 -6.14
N THR A 26 5.18 -7.11 -5.68
CA THR A 26 6.16 -6.17 -6.19
C THR A 26 7.48 -6.27 -5.44
N GLN A 27 8.58 -5.93 -6.13
CA GLN A 27 9.93 -6.01 -5.59
C GLN A 27 10.24 -4.87 -4.61
N TYR A 28 9.53 -3.74 -4.73
CA TYR A 28 9.64 -2.54 -3.90
C TYR A 28 8.28 -1.86 -3.80
N GLU A 29 8.17 -0.89 -2.90
CA GLU A 29 6.96 -0.08 -2.76
C GLU A 29 6.78 0.82 -4.00
N MET A 30 5.59 0.84 -4.60
CA MET A 30 5.26 1.62 -5.80
C MET A 30 4.25 2.73 -5.52
N THR A 31 3.39 2.52 -4.55
CA THR A 31 2.32 3.45 -4.15
C THR A 31 2.19 3.49 -2.63
N TRP A 32 1.44 4.45 -2.10
CA TRP A 32 1.16 4.53 -0.67
C TRP A 32 0.41 3.31 -0.12
N SER A 33 -0.34 2.58 -0.94
CA SER A 33 -0.96 1.31 -0.56
C SER A 33 0.04 0.20 -0.25
N ASP A 34 1.30 0.38 -0.66
CA ASP A 34 2.39 -0.54 -0.37
C ASP A 34 3.11 -0.25 0.95
N TYR A 35 2.76 0.84 1.64
CA TYR A 35 3.38 1.23 2.92
C TYR A 35 3.34 0.10 3.93
N LYS A 36 4.50 -0.27 4.49
CA LYS A 36 4.67 -1.43 5.39
C LYS A 36 4.30 -2.80 4.81
N CYS A 37 4.02 -2.91 3.51
CA CYS A 37 3.80 -4.20 2.88
C CYS A 37 5.16 -4.87 2.59
N PRO A 38 5.43 -6.10 3.06
CA PRO A 38 6.68 -6.79 2.78
C PRO A 38 6.90 -6.97 1.28
N LYS A 39 8.00 -6.44 0.77
CA LYS A 39 8.40 -6.48 -0.63
C LYS A 39 9.55 -7.46 -0.86
N GLY A 40 9.79 -7.82 -2.13
CA GLY A 40 10.88 -8.72 -2.47
C GLY A 40 10.71 -9.34 -3.84
N PHE A 41 11.70 -10.14 -4.23
CA PHE A 41 11.68 -10.87 -5.48
C PHE A 41 11.88 -12.37 -5.24
N HIS A 42 11.63 -13.16 -6.28
CA HIS A 42 11.70 -14.60 -6.19
C HIS A 42 12.76 -15.16 -7.13
N ILE A 43 13.42 -16.21 -6.69
CA ILE A 43 14.31 -17.04 -7.50
C ILE A 43 13.63 -18.37 -7.68
N PHE A 44 13.48 -18.79 -8.93
CA PHE A 44 12.97 -20.10 -9.28
C PHE A 44 14.11 -20.97 -9.78
N ASP A 45 14.36 -22.08 -9.06
CA ASP A 45 15.30 -23.10 -9.49
C ASP A 45 14.60 -24.05 -10.47
N THR A 46 15.09 -24.11 -11.70
CA THR A 46 14.48 -24.95 -12.74
C THR A 46 14.78 -26.44 -12.60
N GLN A 47 15.80 -26.81 -11.83
CA GLN A 47 16.16 -28.21 -11.58
C GLN A 47 15.39 -28.77 -10.40
N THR A 48 15.42 -28.07 -9.26
CA THR A 48 14.71 -28.49 -8.04
C THR A 48 13.23 -28.13 -8.06
N ARG A 49 12.83 -27.21 -8.96
CA ARG A 49 11.47 -26.65 -9.07
C ARG A 49 11.04 -25.87 -7.83
N GLU A 50 11.99 -25.42 -7.04
CA GLU A 50 11.75 -24.63 -5.84
C GLU A 50 11.67 -23.13 -6.16
N LEU A 51 10.73 -22.46 -5.49
CA LEU A 51 10.55 -21.02 -5.53
C LEU A 51 10.96 -20.43 -4.18
N SER A 52 12.07 -19.74 -4.12
CA SER A 52 12.55 -19.03 -2.93
C SER A 52 12.35 -17.52 -3.05
N ARG A 53 12.05 -16.86 -1.93
CA ARG A 53 11.86 -15.41 -1.87
C ARG A 53 13.04 -14.74 -1.19
N ILE A 54 13.48 -13.63 -1.76
CA ILE A 54 14.44 -12.70 -1.15
C ILE A 54 13.68 -11.42 -0.81
N GLU A 55 13.65 -11.07 0.47
CA GLU A 55 12.97 -9.87 0.95
C GLU A 55 13.78 -8.61 0.69
N ASN A 56 13.07 -7.55 0.30
CA ASN A 56 13.62 -6.21 0.18
C ASN A 56 13.17 -5.39 1.38
N HIS A 57 14.11 -5.03 2.24
CA HIS A 57 13.85 -4.23 3.43
C HIS A 57 13.91 -2.72 3.19
N ASN A 58 14.27 -2.29 1.97
CA ASN A 58 14.26 -0.88 1.62
C ASN A 58 12.83 -0.38 1.43
N THR A 59 12.48 0.66 2.17
CA THR A 59 11.17 1.32 2.10
C THR A 59 11.35 2.76 1.67
N ILE A 60 10.48 3.24 0.77
CA ILE A 60 10.51 4.60 0.25
C ILE A 60 9.36 5.47 0.75
N PHE A 61 8.30 4.87 1.31
CA PHE A 61 7.19 5.59 1.92
C PHE A 61 7.37 5.63 3.43
N LYS A 62 7.32 6.83 4.00
CA LYS A 62 7.51 7.08 5.44
C LYS A 62 6.39 7.97 5.97
N LYS A 63 5.98 7.71 7.20
CA LYS A 63 5.01 8.55 7.91
C LYS A 63 5.66 9.14 9.15
N ILE A 64 5.43 10.43 9.40
CA ILE A 64 5.82 11.13 10.61
C ILE A 64 4.55 11.68 11.24
N ILE A 65 4.32 11.37 12.50
CA ILE A 65 3.25 11.98 13.29
C ILE A 65 3.92 13.03 14.17
N TYR A 66 3.72 14.30 13.81
CA TYR A 66 4.28 15.42 14.55
C TYR A 66 3.41 15.73 15.78
N ASN A 67 4.02 15.67 16.95
CA ASN A 67 3.41 16.03 18.23
C ASN A 67 4.48 16.61 19.14
N ASP A 68 4.58 17.94 19.17
CA ASP A 68 5.60 18.66 19.95
C ASP A 68 5.36 18.65 21.46
N LYS A 69 4.19 18.20 21.92
CA LYS A 69 3.92 17.98 23.34
C LYS A 69 4.55 16.72 23.88
N GLU A 70 4.82 15.75 23.02
CA GLU A 70 5.33 14.43 23.40
C GLU A 70 6.77 14.22 22.96
N THR A 71 7.19 14.86 21.87
CA THR A 71 8.46 14.57 21.22
C THR A 71 9.21 15.86 20.88
N ASN A 72 10.50 15.90 21.22
CA ASN A 72 11.42 16.95 20.75
C ASN A 72 12.03 16.53 19.41
N TYR A 73 11.69 17.27 18.35
CA TYR A 73 12.12 16.97 16.98
C TYR A 73 13.48 17.57 16.60
N ASP A 74 14.08 18.44 17.44
CA ASP A 74 15.41 19.00 17.17
C ASP A 74 16.48 17.91 17.06
N ASN A 75 16.32 16.81 17.80
CA ASN A 75 17.24 15.68 17.82
C ASN A 75 16.77 14.48 16.99
N LEU A 76 15.69 14.61 16.20
CA LEU A 76 15.22 13.52 15.36
C LEU A 76 16.28 13.15 14.31
N ASP A 77 16.66 11.87 14.25
CA ASP A 77 17.49 11.38 13.14
C ASP A 77 16.67 11.38 11.84
N ILE A 78 17.07 12.23 10.89
CA ILE A 78 16.41 12.37 9.60
C ILE A 78 17.01 11.48 8.49
N THR A 79 18.13 10.81 8.74
CA THR A 79 18.81 9.97 7.75
C THR A 79 17.94 8.84 7.20
N PRO A 80 17.03 8.19 7.96
CA PRO A 80 16.12 7.17 7.44
C PRO A 80 15.09 7.68 6.44
N TYR A 81 14.96 8.99 6.28
CA TYR A 81 14.02 9.63 5.37
C TYR A 81 14.67 10.08 4.04
N ASP A 82 15.98 9.92 3.89
CA ASP A 82 16.66 10.25 2.62
C ASP A 82 16.08 9.43 1.47
N LYS A 83 15.81 10.10 0.35
CA LYS A 83 15.20 9.53 -0.87
C LYS A 83 13.84 8.86 -0.63
N CYS A 84 13.07 9.39 0.32
CA CYS A 84 11.74 8.88 0.65
C CYS A 84 10.64 9.88 0.25
N PHE A 85 9.43 9.35 0.12
CA PHE A 85 8.18 10.11 0.14
C PHE A 85 7.68 10.13 1.58
N ILE A 86 7.35 11.32 2.11
CA ILE A 86 6.93 11.49 3.50
C ILE A 86 5.49 12.00 3.53
N LYS A 87 4.65 11.39 4.39
CA LYS A 87 3.42 11.99 4.90
C LYS A 87 3.67 12.46 6.33
N LEU A 88 3.57 13.76 6.54
CA LEU A 88 3.72 14.40 7.86
C LEU A 88 2.33 14.77 8.40
N TYR A 89 1.86 14.04 9.39
CA TYR A 89 0.60 14.30 10.07
C TYR A 89 0.84 15.19 11.29
N ILE A 90 0.14 16.32 11.38
CA ILE A 90 0.27 17.25 12.50
C ILE A 90 -0.83 16.99 13.53
N SER A 91 -0.47 16.37 14.65
CA SER A 91 -1.36 16.13 15.78
C SER A 91 -1.37 17.31 16.76
N ASN A 92 -0.20 17.84 17.11
CA ASN A 92 -0.03 19.03 17.94
C ASN A 92 1.15 19.85 17.42
N LYS A 93 0.92 21.16 17.21
CA LYS A 93 1.92 22.14 16.77
C LYS A 93 1.81 23.38 17.66
N THR A 94 2.43 23.32 18.82
CA THR A 94 2.44 24.43 19.79
C THR A 94 3.74 25.22 19.76
N ASP A 95 4.83 24.59 19.35
CA ASP A 95 6.14 25.22 19.10
C ASP A 95 6.38 25.34 17.59
N THR A 96 6.05 26.53 17.05
CA THR A 96 6.23 26.79 15.60
C THR A 96 7.69 26.78 15.20
N ASP A 97 8.59 27.26 16.06
CA ASP A 97 10.03 27.31 15.75
C ASP A 97 10.63 25.92 15.64
N MET A 98 10.24 24.98 16.50
CA MET A 98 10.66 23.58 16.40
C MET A 98 10.14 22.92 15.12
N TYR A 99 8.89 23.21 14.75
CA TYR A 99 8.33 22.71 13.50
C TYR A 99 9.09 23.24 12.28
N GLU A 100 9.38 24.55 12.24
CA GLU A 100 10.13 25.16 11.14
C GLU A 100 11.54 24.60 11.04
N ARG A 101 12.22 24.37 12.14
CA ARG A 101 13.54 23.71 12.14
C ARG A 101 13.48 22.27 11.63
N LEU A 102 12.45 21.51 11.98
CA LEU A 102 12.26 20.16 11.44
C LEU A 102 12.05 20.20 9.91
N MET A 103 11.18 21.10 9.43
CA MET A 103 10.92 21.25 8.01
C MET A 103 12.17 21.70 7.25
N ASP A 104 12.93 22.66 7.77
CA ASP A 104 14.20 23.09 7.20
C ASP A 104 15.20 21.93 7.06
N ARG A 105 15.32 21.11 8.09
CA ARG A 105 16.19 19.92 8.06
C ARG A 105 15.73 18.91 7.02
N LEU A 106 14.43 18.63 6.94
CA LEU A 106 13.87 17.68 5.96
C LEU A 106 14.07 18.16 4.52
N TYR A 107 13.89 19.47 4.25
CA TYR A 107 14.03 20.00 2.89
C TYR A 107 15.49 20.24 2.46
N ASN A 108 16.35 20.64 3.39
CA ASN A 108 17.70 21.14 3.02
C ASN A 108 18.83 20.17 3.34
N HIS A 109 18.63 19.19 4.22
CA HIS A 109 19.71 18.31 4.68
C HIS A 109 19.61 16.85 4.16
N ILE A 110 18.51 16.49 3.50
CA ILE A 110 18.33 15.18 2.85
C ILE A 110 17.66 15.33 1.48
N ASN A 111 17.76 14.31 0.64
CA ASN A 111 17.18 14.34 -0.71
C ASN A 111 15.78 13.72 -0.69
N LEU A 112 14.79 14.45 -0.24
CA LEU A 112 13.40 13.96 -0.28
C LEU A 112 12.88 13.87 -1.72
N HIS A 113 12.06 12.86 -2.00
CA HIS A 113 11.26 12.82 -3.21
C HIS A 113 10.05 13.77 -3.10
N ALA A 114 9.33 13.69 -1.98
CA ALA A 114 8.24 14.60 -1.66
C ALA A 114 7.89 14.54 -0.17
N ILE A 115 7.23 15.58 0.33
CA ILE A 115 6.62 15.63 1.65
C ILE A 115 5.20 16.22 1.53
N ASP A 116 4.21 15.47 2.00
CA ASP A 116 2.82 15.88 2.10
C ASP A 116 2.52 16.20 3.56
N VAL A 117 2.14 17.44 3.87
CA VAL A 117 1.78 17.91 5.22
C VAL A 117 0.26 17.85 5.37
N ILE A 118 -0.19 17.13 6.39
CA ILE A 118 -1.61 16.89 6.68
C ILE A 118 -1.91 17.47 8.07
N GLU A 119 -2.66 18.59 8.11
CA GLU A 119 -2.95 19.32 9.34
C GLU A 119 -4.32 18.98 9.96
N ASP A 120 -5.18 18.23 9.27
CA ASP A 120 -6.51 17.88 9.78
C ASP A 120 -6.44 16.64 10.69
N PRO A 121 -6.81 16.76 12.00
CA PRO A 121 -6.85 15.62 12.92
C PRO A 121 -7.85 14.53 12.51
N THR A 122 -8.87 14.85 11.72
CA THR A 122 -9.82 13.88 11.19
C THR A 122 -9.18 12.95 10.17
N ASP A 123 -8.20 13.45 9.41
CA ASP A 123 -7.44 12.67 8.45
C ASP A 123 -6.45 11.71 9.12
N ILE A 124 -5.95 12.03 10.32
CA ILE A 124 -5.10 11.10 11.09
C ILE A 124 -5.89 9.81 11.42
N GLY A 125 -7.13 9.96 11.86
CA GLY A 125 -8.02 8.83 12.12
C GLY A 125 -8.39 8.05 10.86
N ALA A 126 -8.61 8.75 9.74
CA ALA A 126 -8.88 8.12 8.45
C ALA A 126 -7.64 7.38 7.91
N SER A 127 -6.46 7.99 7.97
CA SER A 127 -5.23 7.36 7.46
C SER A 127 -4.74 6.20 8.32
N VAL A 128 -4.94 6.24 9.65
CA VAL A 128 -4.69 5.08 10.53
C VAL A 128 -5.71 3.98 10.24
N ARG A 129 -6.95 4.33 9.91
CA ARG A 129 -7.95 3.36 9.45
C ARG A 129 -7.61 2.81 8.06
N GLU A 130 -7.15 3.64 7.13
CA GLU A 130 -6.64 3.18 5.84
C GLU A 130 -5.48 2.19 6.01
N ASP A 131 -4.52 2.46 6.90
CA ASP A 131 -3.42 1.53 7.20
C ASP A 131 -3.90 0.19 7.76
N ILE A 132 -4.96 0.18 8.58
CA ILE A 132 -5.56 -1.04 9.14
C ILE A 132 -6.35 -1.78 8.04
N LEU A 133 -7.02 -1.06 7.16
CA LEU A 133 -7.82 -1.61 6.07
C LEU A 133 -6.95 -2.14 4.93
N GLU A 134 -5.83 -1.48 4.62
CA GLU A 134 -4.86 -1.98 3.63
C GLU A 134 -4.16 -3.28 4.07
N GLN A 135 -4.15 -3.59 5.37
CA GLN A 135 -3.45 -4.78 5.90
C GLN A 135 -4.21 -6.11 5.82
N GLY A 136 -5.46 -6.14 5.44
CA GLY A 136 -6.12 -7.45 5.44
C GLY A 136 -7.54 -7.58 4.93
N GLU A 137 -8.24 -6.50 4.61
CA GLU A 137 -9.62 -6.62 4.13
C GLU A 137 -9.70 -6.55 2.60
N ASP A 138 -10.45 -7.48 2.03
CA ASP A 138 -10.89 -7.42 0.64
C ASP A 138 -11.66 -6.10 0.40
N THR A 139 -11.48 -5.48 -0.76
CA THR A 139 -12.12 -4.22 -1.17
C THR A 139 -13.65 -4.23 -0.92
N LEU A 140 -14.30 -5.37 -1.08
CA LEU A 140 -15.73 -5.52 -0.81
C LEU A 140 -16.07 -5.43 0.67
N THR A 141 -15.23 -5.96 1.55
CA THR A 141 -15.38 -5.84 3.01
C THR A 141 -15.20 -4.39 3.44
N PHE A 142 -14.19 -3.71 2.89
CA PHE A 142 -13.97 -2.28 3.11
C PHE A 142 -15.19 -1.45 2.70
N LEU A 143 -15.70 -1.64 1.47
CA LEU A 143 -16.90 -0.96 0.98
C LEU A 143 -18.12 -1.23 1.87
N GLY A 144 -18.26 -2.48 2.32
CA GLY A 144 -19.32 -2.88 3.23
C GLY A 144 -19.28 -2.14 4.57
N ASN A 145 -18.09 -2.07 5.18
CA ASN A 145 -17.86 -1.38 6.44
C ASN A 145 -18.03 0.14 6.31
N TYR A 146 -17.57 0.73 5.21
CA TYR A 146 -17.79 2.15 4.91
C TYR A 146 -19.29 2.47 4.79
N ILE A 147 -20.06 1.65 4.04
CA ILE A 147 -21.51 1.83 3.89
C ILE A 147 -22.23 1.74 5.24
N ASP A 148 -21.75 0.91 6.18
CA ASP A 148 -22.33 0.83 7.52
C ASP A 148 -22.11 2.10 8.35
N GLN A 149 -21.02 2.83 8.10
CA GLN A 149 -20.64 4.01 8.86
C GLN A 149 -21.27 5.32 8.35
N ILE A 150 -21.60 5.40 7.04
CA ILE A 150 -22.19 6.63 6.47
C ILE A 150 -23.65 6.80 6.92
N ASP A 151 -24.04 8.04 7.21
CA ASP A 151 -25.43 8.39 7.51
C ASP A 151 -26.17 8.72 6.21
N VAL A 152 -26.86 7.72 5.66
CA VAL A 152 -27.66 7.88 4.42
C VAL A 152 -29.06 7.36 4.63
N LYS A 153 -30.05 8.02 4.01
CA LYS A 153 -31.47 7.62 4.04
C LYS A 153 -31.81 6.46 3.09
N ILE A 154 -30.81 5.77 2.57
CA ILE A 154 -30.95 4.64 1.64
C ILE A 154 -30.76 3.35 2.41
N ASP A 155 -31.46 2.29 1.98
CA ASP A 155 -31.28 0.95 2.53
C ASP A 155 -29.82 0.48 2.30
N LYS A 156 -29.07 0.39 3.39
CA LYS A 156 -27.64 0.00 3.37
C LYS A 156 -27.40 -1.38 2.78
N GLN A 157 -28.35 -2.31 2.91
CA GLN A 157 -28.23 -3.64 2.30
C GLN A 157 -28.29 -3.57 0.77
N LYS A 158 -29.20 -2.76 0.24
CA LYS A 158 -29.28 -2.51 -1.21
C LYS A 158 -28.05 -1.79 -1.72
N LEU A 159 -27.52 -0.82 -0.95
CA LEU A 159 -26.32 -0.10 -1.31
C LEU A 159 -25.08 -1.02 -1.35
N LYS A 160 -24.95 -1.95 -0.38
CA LYS A 160 -23.89 -2.96 -0.39
C LYS A 160 -24.00 -3.92 -1.57
N ALA A 161 -25.22 -4.38 -1.88
CA ALA A 161 -25.46 -5.25 -3.03
C ALA A 161 -25.06 -4.55 -4.35
N PHE A 162 -25.47 -3.29 -4.52
CA PHE A 162 -25.11 -2.47 -5.68
C PHE A 162 -23.61 -2.20 -5.78
N ALA A 163 -22.96 -1.87 -4.66
CA ALA A 163 -21.50 -1.67 -4.63
C ALA A 163 -20.75 -2.95 -5.03
N LYS A 164 -21.23 -4.11 -4.58
CA LYS A 164 -20.67 -5.41 -4.97
C LYS A 164 -20.85 -5.69 -6.46
N GLU A 165 -22.04 -5.41 -7.00
CA GLU A 165 -22.34 -5.58 -8.43
C GLU A 165 -21.44 -4.69 -9.29
N LEU A 166 -21.32 -3.40 -8.95
CA LEU A 166 -20.42 -2.46 -9.66
C LEU A 166 -18.95 -2.89 -9.58
N TYR A 167 -18.51 -3.41 -8.44
CA TYR A 167 -17.14 -3.89 -8.27
C TYR A 167 -16.86 -5.10 -9.17
N MET A 168 -17.80 -6.03 -9.25
CA MET A 168 -17.68 -7.21 -10.12
C MET A 168 -17.72 -6.81 -11.59
N GLU A 169 -18.64 -5.91 -11.99
CA GLU A 169 -18.74 -5.39 -13.35
C GLU A 169 -17.46 -4.62 -13.76
N ALA A 170 -16.93 -3.78 -12.89
CA ALA A 170 -15.66 -3.09 -13.12
C ALA A 170 -14.49 -4.08 -13.28
N GLY A 171 -14.48 -5.17 -12.50
CA GLY A 171 -13.52 -6.26 -12.64
C GLY A 171 -13.61 -6.95 -14.00
N GLU A 172 -14.82 -7.25 -14.48
CA GLU A 172 -15.04 -7.83 -15.81
C GLU A 172 -14.62 -6.86 -16.93
N TRP A 173 -14.92 -5.57 -16.80
CA TRP A 173 -14.48 -4.53 -17.76
C TRP A 173 -12.95 -4.37 -17.79
N PHE A 174 -12.27 -4.49 -16.68
CA PHE A 174 -10.81 -4.50 -16.60
C PHE A 174 -10.23 -5.74 -17.31
N TYR A 175 -10.82 -6.91 -17.12
CA TYR A 175 -10.43 -8.12 -17.83
C TYR A 175 -10.62 -8.03 -19.35
N LEU A 176 -11.67 -7.36 -19.84
CA LEU A 176 -11.97 -7.24 -21.27
C LEU A 176 -11.17 -6.14 -21.97
N LYS A 177 -10.82 -5.04 -21.30
CA LYS A 177 -10.01 -3.94 -21.87
C LYS A 177 -8.51 -4.18 -21.81
N ASP A 178 -8.01 -4.83 -20.78
CA ASP A 178 -6.58 -5.09 -20.59
C ASP A 178 -6.04 -6.25 -21.46
N PHE A 179 -6.89 -6.95 -22.20
CA PHE A 179 -6.43 -7.98 -23.14
C PHE A 179 -5.61 -7.41 -24.31
N HIS A 180 -5.57 -6.10 -24.47
CA HIS A 180 -4.87 -5.45 -25.61
C HIS A 180 -3.59 -4.67 -25.23
N ILE A 181 -3.26 -4.44 -23.98
CA ILE A 181 -2.14 -3.48 -23.64
C ILE A 181 -1.21 -3.92 -22.49
N LYS A 182 -1.33 -5.08 -21.87
CA LYS A 182 -0.32 -5.48 -20.87
C LYS A 182 0.25 -6.84 -21.17
N THR A 183 1.53 -6.84 -21.52
CA THR A 183 2.35 -8.05 -21.56
C THR A 183 2.43 -8.59 -20.13
N PHE A 184 1.56 -9.52 -19.79
CA PHE A 184 1.71 -10.29 -18.57
C PHE A 184 2.93 -11.19 -18.73
N TYR A 185 3.94 -11.00 -17.91
CA TYR A 185 4.97 -12.01 -17.74
C TYR A 185 4.37 -13.18 -16.95
N LEU A 186 3.59 -14.01 -17.63
CA LEU A 186 3.16 -15.29 -17.13
C LEU A 186 4.27 -16.28 -17.45
N VAL A 187 5.08 -16.65 -16.49
CA VAL A 187 6.03 -17.77 -16.64
C VAL A 187 5.25 -19.04 -16.34
N VAL A 188 4.93 -19.77 -17.40
CA VAL A 188 4.25 -21.05 -17.31
C VAL A 188 5.27 -22.16 -17.49
N ILE A 189 5.36 -23.04 -16.49
CA ILE A 189 6.27 -24.16 -16.51
C ILE A 189 5.47 -25.41 -16.88
N ASN A 190 5.78 -26.00 -18.02
CA ASN A 190 5.27 -27.32 -18.41
C ASN A 190 6.10 -28.41 -17.75
N GLN A 191 5.43 -29.48 -17.37
CA GLN A 191 6.08 -30.76 -16.98
C GLN A 191 6.76 -31.40 -18.16
#